data_139e331a8399c649a9f6649da295ef78
#
_entry.id   139e331a8399c649a9f6649da295ef78
#
_cell.length_a   1.000
_cell.length_b   1.000
_cell.length_c   1.000
_cell.angle_alpha   90.00
_cell.angle_beta   90.00
_cell.angle_gamma   90.00
#
_symmetry.space_group_name_H-M   'P 1'
#
loop_
_entity.id
_entity.type
_entity.pdbx_description
1 polymer ?
#
loop_
_entity_poly.entity_id
_entity_poly.type
_entity_poly.pdbx_seq_one_letter_code
_entity_poly.pdbx_strand_id
1 'polypeptide(L)'
;MKETYSRSKSVWQRMNARERKAAMAYGEKYKAFLDTARTERLAAAEIIRRAEEKGFKPVYTMKSLKAGDKVYWNQKDKSVILAVIGKEPVHEGIKIVGSHIDSPRLDLKANPVHEQDGIVYFRTHYYGGIKKYQWTCIPLALIGVVFTKDGKKVDINIGLKDSDPVFYVSDLLIHMAQDQMKKTLAEGITGEQLQAVAGTHSEEGQTPKDAIMTLLKKEYGIEEEDFAAAELELVPATKSRDVGFDRSLIASYGQDDRVCSYANLEAILDAKPGVKTQAALLTDKEEIGSYGNTGMESSYFVKFVMKLLALQGQGSLLDFYETMENSEMLSADVNSCLDPMFPEVSEKDNASFLGYGINLTKYGGSRGKSGSNDANAEFLQKVRKIFNDAGVCWQIGELGKVDQGGGGTIAFMMANWGAEVVDCGTSMLSMHAPCDLLSKEDAYETYLAYKAFFESR
;
A
#
# COMPACT_ATOMS: atom_id res chain seq x y z
N MET A 1 14.12 20.30 23.94
CA MET A 1 13.23 19.77 22.89
C MET A 1 14.03 18.78 22.03
N LYS A 2 13.40 17.73 21.53
CA LYS A 2 14.01 16.77 20.61
C LYS A 2 14.36 17.49 19.30
N GLU A 3 15.55 17.23 18.74
CA GLU A 3 15.92 17.71 17.41
C GLU A 3 15.09 16.93 16.38
N THR A 4 14.11 17.57 15.77
CA THR A 4 13.14 16.92 14.87
C THR A 4 13.64 16.82 13.43
N TYR A 5 14.41 17.81 12.94
CA TYR A 5 15.05 17.82 11.64
C TYR A 5 16.57 17.73 11.79
N SER A 6 17.19 16.75 11.15
CA SER A 6 18.66 16.61 11.15
C SER A 6 19.10 15.77 9.95
N ARG A 7 20.13 16.22 9.27
CA ARG A 7 20.81 15.47 8.19
C ARG A 7 22.08 14.75 8.65
N SER A 8 22.44 14.90 9.91
CA SER A 8 23.67 14.33 10.48
C SER A 8 23.44 13.29 11.57
N LYS A 9 22.24 13.23 12.15
CA LYS A 9 21.90 12.29 13.21
C LYS A 9 20.67 11.47 12.82
N SER A 10 20.78 10.16 12.90
CA SER A 10 19.66 9.25 12.68
C SER A 10 18.58 9.42 13.75
N VAL A 11 17.39 8.93 13.49
CA VAL A 11 16.28 8.87 14.44
C VAL A 11 16.70 8.13 15.71
N TRP A 12 17.37 6.99 15.56
CA TRP A 12 17.87 6.20 16.69
C TRP A 12 18.77 7.01 17.65
N GLN A 13 19.63 7.85 17.12
CA GLN A 13 20.49 8.74 17.93
C GLN A 13 19.71 9.83 18.66
N ARG A 14 18.56 10.24 18.12
CA ARG A 14 17.68 11.28 18.69
C ARG A 14 16.62 10.74 19.64
N MET A 15 16.37 9.41 19.62
CA MET A 15 15.41 8.72 20.50
C MET A 15 16.02 8.43 21.88
N ASN A 16 15.22 8.63 22.93
CA ASN A 16 15.50 8.09 24.25
C ASN A 16 15.19 6.58 24.34
N ALA A 17 15.55 5.94 25.46
CA ALA A 17 15.38 4.48 25.64
C ALA A 17 13.91 4.02 25.53
N ARG A 18 12.94 4.84 25.98
CA ARG A 18 11.51 4.52 25.90
C ARG A 18 11.02 4.57 24.44
N GLU A 19 11.43 5.60 23.71
CA GLU A 19 11.09 5.74 22.28
C GLU A 19 11.69 4.62 21.46
N ARG A 20 12.96 4.24 21.67
CA ARG A 20 13.60 3.09 21.01
C ARG A 20 12.83 1.79 21.23
N LYS A 21 12.45 1.54 22.50
CA LYS A 21 11.62 0.36 22.83
C LYS A 21 10.27 0.38 22.12
N ALA A 22 9.63 1.55 22.04
CA ALA A 22 8.34 1.71 21.35
C ALA A 22 8.46 1.48 19.84
N ALA A 23 9.50 2.03 19.19
CA ALA A 23 9.76 1.84 17.77
C ALA A 23 9.99 0.35 17.42
N MET A 24 10.81 -0.35 18.21
CA MET A 24 11.04 -1.78 18.02
C MET A 24 9.75 -2.59 18.21
N ALA A 25 8.95 -2.29 19.23
CA ALA A 25 7.67 -2.96 19.48
C ALA A 25 6.63 -2.65 18.39
N TYR A 26 6.63 -1.44 17.84
CA TYR A 26 5.80 -1.05 16.70
C TYR A 26 6.17 -1.86 15.45
N GLY A 27 7.46 -2.01 15.16
CA GLY A 27 7.96 -2.82 14.06
C GLY A 27 7.49 -4.29 14.13
N GLU A 28 7.43 -4.89 15.34
CA GLU A 28 6.90 -6.25 15.49
C GLU A 28 5.40 -6.35 15.14
N LYS A 29 4.59 -5.37 15.56
CA LYS A 29 3.17 -5.30 15.22
C LYS A 29 2.96 -5.07 13.72
N TYR A 30 3.79 -4.22 13.13
CA TYR A 30 3.76 -3.93 11.70
C TYR A 30 4.09 -5.17 10.86
N LYS A 31 5.11 -5.96 11.22
CA LYS A 31 5.40 -7.25 10.57
C LYS A 31 4.19 -8.20 10.61
N ALA A 32 3.51 -8.28 11.73
CA ALA A 32 2.29 -9.10 11.85
C ALA A 32 1.15 -8.61 10.94
N PHE A 33 1.01 -7.29 10.78
CA PHE A 33 0.06 -6.72 9.83
C PHE A 33 0.44 -7.08 8.38
N LEU A 34 1.69 -6.90 7.98
CA LEU A 34 2.19 -7.27 6.65
C LEU A 34 1.95 -8.75 6.33
N ASP A 35 2.16 -9.63 7.28
CA ASP A 35 1.94 -11.07 7.09
C ASP A 35 0.45 -11.44 6.94
N THR A 36 -0.45 -10.60 7.42
CA THR A 36 -1.92 -10.77 7.27
C THR A 36 -2.44 -10.07 6.02
N ALA A 37 -2.00 -8.83 5.76
CA ALA A 37 -2.51 -7.94 4.73
C ALA A 37 -1.75 -8.07 3.39
N ARG A 38 -1.68 -9.29 2.84
CA ARG A 38 -0.86 -9.60 1.65
C ARG A 38 -1.41 -9.04 0.33
N THR A 39 -2.71 -8.84 0.26
CA THR A 39 -3.40 -8.26 -0.90
C THR A 39 -4.31 -7.13 -0.45
N GLU A 40 -4.81 -6.31 -1.37
CA GLU A 40 -5.73 -5.22 -1.03
C GLU A 40 -7.00 -5.74 -0.35
N ARG A 41 -7.52 -6.92 -0.74
CA ARG A 41 -8.69 -7.53 -0.09
C ARG A 41 -8.39 -7.96 1.35
N LEU A 42 -7.24 -8.59 1.58
CA LEU A 42 -6.83 -9.00 2.92
C LEU A 42 -6.52 -7.78 3.80
N ALA A 43 -5.92 -6.74 3.22
CA ALA A 43 -5.67 -5.47 3.90
C ALA A 43 -6.97 -4.78 4.30
N ALA A 44 -7.93 -4.64 3.37
CA ALA A 44 -9.24 -4.06 3.65
C ALA A 44 -9.99 -4.82 4.75
N ALA A 45 -9.97 -6.15 4.69
CA ALA A 45 -10.61 -6.99 5.72
C ALA A 45 -9.98 -6.79 7.10
N GLU A 46 -8.65 -6.78 7.21
CA GLU A 46 -7.94 -6.56 8.47
C GLU A 46 -8.15 -5.14 9.02
N ILE A 47 -8.16 -4.12 8.14
CA ILE A 47 -8.46 -2.74 8.51
C ILE A 47 -9.86 -2.62 9.10
N ILE A 48 -10.87 -3.18 8.43
CA ILE A 48 -12.27 -3.15 8.90
C ILE A 48 -12.40 -3.89 10.22
N ARG A 49 -11.82 -5.08 10.35
CA ARG A 49 -11.83 -5.87 11.59
C ARG A 49 -11.30 -5.05 12.78
N ARG A 50 -10.13 -4.40 12.63
CA ARG A 50 -9.54 -3.55 13.69
C ARG A 50 -10.37 -2.31 13.96
N ALA A 51 -10.94 -1.70 12.92
CA ALA A 51 -11.80 -0.53 13.06
C ALA A 51 -13.09 -0.88 13.87
N GLU A 52 -13.73 -2.00 13.57
CA GLU A 52 -14.90 -2.47 14.30
C GLU A 52 -14.61 -2.77 15.78
N GLU A 53 -13.46 -3.38 16.09
CA GLU A 53 -12.98 -3.58 17.47
C GLU A 53 -12.78 -2.25 18.22
N LYS A 54 -12.53 -1.15 17.52
CA LYS A 54 -12.40 0.21 18.07
C LYS A 54 -13.70 1.02 18.02
N GLY A 55 -14.80 0.37 17.64
CA GLY A 55 -16.16 0.95 17.67
C GLY A 55 -16.55 1.73 16.42
N PHE A 56 -15.81 1.61 15.31
CA PHE A 56 -16.25 2.14 14.02
C PHE A 56 -17.47 1.36 13.51
N LYS A 57 -18.37 2.05 12.83
CA LYS A 57 -19.61 1.50 12.27
C LYS A 57 -19.73 1.84 10.79
N PRO A 58 -20.36 0.98 9.98
CA PRO A 58 -20.63 1.33 8.58
C PRO A 58 -21.42 2.63 8.48
N VAL A 59 -20.95 3.60 7.71
CA VAL A 59 -21.56 4.93 7.62
C VAL A 59 -23.01 4.90 7.12
N TYR A 60 -23.36 3.91 6.31
CA TYR A 60 -24.70 3.74 5.77
C TYR A 60 -25.73 3.26 6.83
N THR A 61 -25.29 2.80 8.00
CA THR A 61 -26.16 2.45 9.12
C THR A 61 -26.50 3.66 10.01
N MET A 62 -25.80 4.79 9.81
CA MET A 62 -25.97 5.99 10.62
C MET A 62 -27.20 6.79 10.15
N LYS A 63 -27.93 7.38 11.11
CA LYS A 63 -29.05 8.29 10.86
C LYS A 63 -28.67 9.77 11.02
N SER A 64 -27.66 10.06 11.79
CA SER A 64 -27.07 11.38 12.02
C SER A 64 -25.65 11.22 12.51
N LEU A 65 -24.86 12.27 12.50
CA LEU A 65 -23.49 12.30 13.01
C LEU A 65 -23.31 13.36 14.08
N LYS A 66 -22.55 13.04 15.11
CA LYS A 66 -22.13 13.96 16.17
C LYS A 66 -20.63 13.80 16.44
N ALA A 67 -20.03 14.80 17.07
CA ALA A 67 -18.61 14.77 17.44
C ALA A 67 -18.25 13.48 18.21
N GLY A 68 -17.19 12.84 17.77
CA GLY A 68 -16.68 11.59 18.32
C GLY A 68 -17.27 10.32 17.72
N ASP A 69 -18.28 10.41 16.85
CA ASP A 69 -18.76 9.24 16.12
C ASP A 69 -17.66 8.71 15.21
N LYS A 70 -17.55 7.37 15.15
CA LYS A 70 -16.57 6.64 14.37
C LYS A 70 -17.30 5.86 13.27
N VAL A 71 -16.97 6.15 12.03
CA VAL A 71 -17.64 5.54 10.88
C VAL A 71 -16.64 5.04 9.85
N TYR A 72 -17.05 4.04 9.07
CA TYR A 72 -16.26 3.58 7.94
C TYR A 72 -17.11 3.36 6.68
N TRP A 73 -16.45 3.44 5.53
CA TRP A 73 -16.95 3.05 4.22
C TRP A 73 -16.10 1.91 3.68
N ASN A 74 -16.75 0.81 3.31
CA ASN A 74 -16.12 -0.31 2.60
C ASN A 74 -16.48 -0.20 1.11
N GLN A 75 -15.47 0.00 0.27
CA GLN A 75 -15.63 0.06 -1.17
C GLN A 75 -15.23 -1.27 -1.80
N LYS A 76 -16.22 -2.17 -1.93
CA LYS A 76 -16.09 -3.47 -2.65
C LYS A 76 -14.98 -4.39 -2.09
N ASP A 77 -14.73 -4.34 -0.80
CA ASP A 77 -13.69 -5.11 -0.09
C ASP A 77 -12.24 -4.85 -0.61
N LYS A 78 -12.00 -3.68 -1.21
CA LYS A 78 -10.69 -3.31 -1.78
C LYS A 78 -10.19 -1.94 -1.37
N SER A 79 -11.08 -1.02 -0.98
CA SER A 79 -10.71 0.28 -0.42
C SER A 79 -11.55 0.57 0.80
N VAL A 80 -10.97 1.27 1.77
CA VAL A 80 -11.63 1.59 3.04
C VAL A 80 -11.42 3.05 3.37
N ILE A 81 -12.47 3.72 3.87
CA ILE A 81 -12.32 5.04 4.49
C ILE A 81 -12.80 4.93 5.93
N LEU A 82 -11.98 5.36 6.87
CA LEU A 82 -12.35 5.49 8.29
C LEU A 82 -12.47 6.97 8.62
N ALA A 83 -13.48 7.36 9.40
CA ALA A 83 -13.56 8.74 9.88
C ALA A 83 -13.95 8.82 11.36
N VAL A 84 -13.34 9.78 12.05
CA VAL A 84 -13.73 10.21 13.40
C VAL A 84 -14.27 11.64 13.28
N ILE A 85 -15.55 11.82 13.60
CA ILE A 85 -16.25 13.08 13.43
C ILE A 85 -15.74 14.12 14.42
N GLY A 86 -15.36 15.28 13.91
CA GLY A 86 -14.81 16.41 14.66
C GLY A 86 -15.86 17.13 15.51
N LYS A 87 -15.41 18.15 16.25
CA LYS A 87 -16.28 19.03 17.02
C LYS A 87 -17.00 20.05 16.13
N GLU A 88 -16.35 20.46 15.05
CA GLU A 88 -16.95 21.32 14.00
C GLU A 88 -17.72 20.46 13.00
N PRO A 89 -18.69 21.06 12.29
CA PRO A 89 -19.37 20.39 11.20
C PRO A 89 -18.41 19.96 10.09
N VAL A 90 -18.76 18.91 9.34
CA VAL A 90 -17.90 18.36 8.28
C VAL A 90 -17.55 19.39 7.21
N HIS A 91 -18.47 20.33 6.89
CA HIS A 91 -18.24 21.38 5.88
C HIS A 91 -17.09 22.37 6.26
N GLU A 92 -16.71 22.44 7.53
CA GLU A 92 -15.54 23.22 7.97
C GLU A 92 -14.20 22.56 7.58
N GLY A 93 -14.26 21.40 6.90
CA GLY A 93 -13.13 20.67 6.35
C GLY A 93 -12.77 19.41 7.12
N ILE A 94 -11.96 18.59 6.45
CA ILE A 94 -11.53 17.27 6.93
C ILE A 94 -9.99 17.23 6.95
N LYS A 95 -9.41 16.66 8.00
CA LYS A 95 -8.00 16.26 8.01
C LYS A 95 -7.87 14.85 7.49
N ILE A 96 -7.20 14.70 6.37
CA ILE A 96 -7.12 13.44 5.63
C ILE A 96 -5.69 12.93 5.63
N VAL A 97 -5.50 11.66 5.92
CA VAL A 97 -4.28 10.93 5.56
C VAL A 97 -4.71 9.88 4.54
N GLY A 98 -4.15 9.96 3.33
CA GLY A 98 -4.52 9.07 2.24
C GLY A 98 -3.33 8.22 1.82
N SER A 99 -3.51 6.89 1.77
CA SER A 99 -2.52 5.88 1.44
C SER A 99 -3.15 4.81 0.55
N HIS A 100 -2.33 3.93 -0.06
CA HIS A 100 -2.88 2.83 -0.83
C HIS A 100 -2.57 1.46 -0.20
N ILE A 101 -3.36 0.45 -0.56
CA ILE A 101 -3.27 -0.90 0.00
C ILE A 101 -3.02 -2.00 -1.04
N ASP A 102 -3.01 -1.65 -2.32
CA ASP A 102 -2.50 -2.52 -3.39
C ASP A 102 -0.97 -2.48 -3.45
N SER A 103 -0.37 -3.41 -4.15
CA SER A 103 1.09 -3.50 -4.36
C SER A 103 1.36 -4.27 -5.64
N PRO A 104 2.54 -4.11 -6.28
CA PRO A 104 2.92 -4.86 -7.46
C PRO A 104 2.86 -6.37 -7.25
N ARG A 105 2.33 -7.11 -8.22
CA ARG A 105 2.07 -8.56 -8.14
C ARG A 105 1.91 -9.21 -9.51
N LEU A 106 1.61 -10.51 -9.54
CA LEU A 106 1.26 -11.23 -10.75
C LEU A 106 -0.21 -11.70 -10.66
N ASP A 107 -1.10 -11.09 -11.47
CA ASP A 107 -2.50 -11.52 -11.53
C ASP A 107 -2.64 -12.71 -12.47
N LEU A 108 -3.49 -13.70 -12.15
CA LEU A 108 -3.83 -14.75 -13.08
C LEU A 108 -4.66 -14.20 -14.24
N LYS A 109 -4.36 -14.64 -15.47
CA LYS A 109 -5.20 -14.35 -16.66
C LYS A 109 -6.55 -15.05 -16.55
N ALA A 110 -7.53 -14.61 -17.35
CA ALA A 110 -8.88 -15.20 -17.37
C ALA A 110 -8.92 -16.69 -17.78
N ASN A 111 -7.94 -17.16 -18.59
CA ASN A 111 -7.70 -18.56 -18.88
C ASN A 111 -6.28 -18.93 -18.43
N PRO A 112 -6.08 -19.17 -17.13
CA PRO A 112 -4.73 -19.27 -16.59
C PRO A 112 -4.10 -20.65 -16.73
N VAL A 113 -4.89 -21.72 -16.67
CA VAL A 113 -4.37 -23.08 -16.59
C VAL A 113 -3.89 -23.55 -17.95
N HIS A 114 -2.59 -23.78 -18.06
CA HIS A 114 -1.92 -24.20 -19.28
C HIS A 114 -0.96 -25.36 -18.98
N GLU A 115 -0.93 -26.35 -19.87
CA GLU A 115 0.01 -27.45 -19.81
C GLU A 115 0.97 -27.39 -21.00
N GLN A 116 2.23 -27.59 -20.74
CA GLN A 116 3.25 -27.72 -21.76
C GLN A 116 4.31 -28.72 -21.29
N ASP A 117 4.59 -29.70 -22.15
CA ASP A 117 5.62 -30.71 -21.92
C ASP A 117 5.53 -31.42 -20.54
N GLY A 118 4.28 -31.70 -20.10
CA GLY A 118 3.99 -32.38 -18.85
C GLY A 118 4.04 -31.51 -17.58
N ILE A 119 4.20 -30.19 -17.74
CA ILE A 119 4.15 -29.22 -16.63
C ILE A 119 2.92 -28.35 -16.78
N VAL A 120 2.17 -28.20 -15.69
CA VAL A 120 1.04 -27.26 -15.61
C VAL A 120 1.53 -25.94 -15.08
N TYR A 121 1.14 -24.87 -15.75
CA TYR A 121 1.44 -23.49 -15.40
C TYR A 121 0.18 -22.68 -15.19
N PHE A 122 0.28 -21.65 -14.33
CA PHE A 122 -0.64 -20.52 -14.31
C PHE A 122 -0.06 -19.37 -15.12
N ARG A 123 -0.76 -18.96 -16.19
CA ARG A 123 -0.44 -17.77 -16.99
C ARG A 123 -0.80 -16.52 -16.19
N THR A 124 0.10 -15.57 -16.18
CA THR A 124 -0.07 -14.32 -15.41
C THR A 124 0.04 -13.07 -16.27
N HIS A 125 -0.44 -11.99 -15.70
CA HIS A 125 -0.19 -10.63 -16.15
C HIS A 125 0.36 -9.84 -14.94
N TYR A 126 1.52 -9.23 -15.05
CA TYR A 126 2.04 -8.42 -13.95
C TYR A 126 1.23 -7.14 -13.75
N TYR A 127 1.10 -6.73 -12.49
CA TYR A 127 0.37 -5.56 -12.02
C TYR A 127 1.37 -4.56 -11.43
N GLY A 128 1.26 -3.27 -11.81
CA GLY A 128 2.20 -2.21 -11.40
C GLY A 128 3.55 -2.28 -12.07
N GLY A 129 4.46 -1.44 -11.64
CA GLY A 129 5.82 -1.31 -12.17
C GLY A 129 6.79 -2.29 -11.54
N ILE A 130 7.21 -3.35 -12.24
CA ILE A 130 8.14 -4.35 -11.71
C ILE A 130 9.40 -4.52 -12.56
N LYS A 131 10.50 -4.90 -11.90
CA LYS A 131 11.66 -5.50 -12.57
C LYS A 131 11.42 -7.01 -12.68
N LYS A 132 10.98 -7.49 -13.83
CA LYS A 132 10.48 -8.86 -14.04
C LYS A 132 11.44 -9.96 -13.57
N TYR A 133 12.76 -9.77 -13.71
CA TYR A 133 13.76 -10.73 -13.27
C TYR A 133 13.76 -11.01 -11.78
N GLN A 134 13.26 -10.07 -10.94
CA GLN A 134 13.18 -10.26 -9.49
C GLN A 134 12.07 -11.22 -9.06
N TRP A 135 11.11 -11.50 -9.95
CA TRP A 135 9.94 -12.33 -9.68
C TRP A 135 10.12 -13.80 -10.05
N THR A 136 11.31 -14.17 -10.55
CA THR A 136 11.70 -15.55 -10.80
C THR A 136 12.39 -16.15 -9.56
N CYS A 137 12.33 -17.45 -9.42
CA CYS A 137 13.06 -18.22 -8.39
C CYS A 137 12.71 -17.87 -6.94
N ILE A 138 11.49 -17.41 -6.70
CA ILE A 138 10.98 -17.12 -5.36
C ILE A 138 9.67 -17.90 -5.09
N PRO A 139 9.39 -18.29 -3.83
CA PRO A 139 8.11 -18.90 -3.49
C PRO A 139 6.98 -17.87 -3.56
N LEU A 140 5.89 -18.24 -4.23
CA LEU A 140 4.70 -17.41 -4.40
C LEU A 140 3.48 -18.09 -3.76
N ALA A 141 2.63 -17.31 -3.11
CA ALA A 141 1.31 -17.70 -2.63
C ALA A 141 0.23 -17.29 -3.63
N LEU A 142 -0.81 -18.10 -3.78
CA LEU A 142 -1.99 -17.80 -4.57
C LEU A 142 -3.11 -17.33 -3.65
N ILE A 143 -3.55 -16.09 -3.82
CA ILE A 143 -4.54 -15.44 -2.96
C ILE A 143 -5.61 -14.79 -3.81
N GLY A 144 -6.85 -14.74 -3.31
CA GLY A 144 -7.92 -13.98 -3.93
C GLY A 144 -9.28 -14.64 -3.83
N VAL A 145 -10.14 -14.40 -4.80
CA VAL A 145 -11.53 -14.89 -4.82
C VAL A 145 -11.90 -15.45 -6.18
N VAL A 146 -12.74 -16.46 -6.16
CA VAL A 146 -13.37 -17.05 -7.35
C VAL A 146 -14.88 -17.05 -7.15
N PHE A 147 -15.63 -16.63 -8.14
CA PHE A 147 -17.08 -16.82 -8.16
C PHE A 147 -17.41 -17.98 -9.08
N THR A 148 -17.95 -19.05 -8.51
CA THR A 148 -18.37 -20.23 -9.27
C THR A 148 -19.61 -19.91 -10.13
N LYS A 149 -19.88 -20.71 -11.13
CA LYS A 149 -21.01 -20.52 -12.08
C LYS A 149 -22.39 -20.41 -11.41
N ASP A 150 -22.54 -20.96 -10.20
CA ASP A 150 -23.75 -20.83 -9.38
C ASP A 150 -23.74 -19.58 -8.46
N GLY A 151 -22.73 -18.71 -8.60
CA GLY A 151 -22.61 -17.44 -7.88
C GLY A 151 -22.03 -17.56 -6.47
N LYS A 152 -21.52 -18.72 -6.08
CA LYS A 152 -20.88 -18.90 -4.77
C LYS A 152 -19.49 -18.26 -4.78
N LYS A 153 -19.19 -17.41 -3.79
CA LYS A 153 -17.85 -16.88 -3.54
C LYS A 153 -16.98 -17.94 -2.86
N VAL A 154 -15.80 -18.17 -3.40
CA VAL A 154 -14.76 -19.04 -2.85
C VAL A 154 -13.52 -18.19 -2.60
N ASP A 155 -13.10 -18.07 -1.35
CA ASP A 155 -11.86 -17.39 -0.98
C ASP A 155 -10.68 -18.37 -1.11
N ILE A 156 -9.65 -17.95 -1.81
CA ILE A 156 -8.40 -18.71 -2.04
C ILE A 156 -7.28 -18.07 -1.24
N ASN A 157 -6.58 -18.88 -0.44
CA ASN A 157 -5.40 -18.45 0.31
C ASN A 157 -4.49 -19.67 0.47
N ILE A 158 -3.56 -19.86 -0.46
CA ILE A 158 -2.66 -21.02 -0.55
C ILE A 158 -1.22 -20.51 -0.61
N GLY A 159 -0.37 -20.98 0.28
CA GLY A 159 1.07 -20.66 0.30
C GLY A 159 1.53 -19.81 1.47
N LEU A 160 0.63 -19.32 2.33
CA LEU A 160 0.99 -18.50 3.50
C LEU A 160 1.23 -19.35 4.76
N LYS A 161 0.66 -20.54 4.85
CA LYS A 161 0.92 -21.48 5.95
C LYS A 161 2.10 -22.37 5.59
N ASP A 162 2.91 -22.74 6.57
CA ASP A 162 4.07 -23.60 6.37
C ASP A 162 3.71 -24.99 5.81
N SER A 163 2.44 -25.42 5.96
CA SER A 163 1.88 -26.66 5.41
C SER A 163 1.38 -26.55 3.96
N ASP A 164 1.23 -25.33 3.45
CA ASP A 164 0.68 -25.11 2.12
C ASP A 164 1.75 -25.33 1.04
N PRO A 165 1.38 -25.78 -0.17
CA PRO A 165 2.26 -25.68 -1.33
C PRO A 165 2.48 -24.23 -1.71
N VAL A 166 3.59 -23.94 -2.38
CA VAL A 166 3.87 -22.65 -3.00
C VAL A 166 3.96 -22.80 -4.52
N PHE A 167 3.83 -21.69 -5.22
CA PHE A 167 3.99 -21.60 -6.66
C PHE A 167 5.35 -20.97 -7.00
N TYR A 168 5.83 -21.15 -8.24
CA TYR A 168 7.21 -20.81 -8.56
C TYR A 168 7.35 -20.46 -10.05
N VAL A 169 7.94 -19.31 -10.34
CA VAL A 169 8.32 -18.95 -11.71
C VAL A 169 9.78 -19.36 -11.91
N SER A 170 10.01 -20.31 -12.81
CA SER A 170 11.37 -20.77 -13.12
C SER A 170 12.15 -19.75 -13.95
N ASP A 171 13.47 -19.78 -13.82
CA ASP A 171 14.39 -19.08 -14.71
C ASP A 171 15.35 -20.06 -15.36
N LEU A 172 16.00 -19.64 -16.44
CA LEU A 172 16.95 -20.46 -17.16
C LEU A 172 18.22 -20.64 -16.33
N LEU A 173 18.73 -21.88 -16.26
CA LEU A 173 20.00 -22.14 -15.57
C LEU A 173 21.18 -21.46 -16.28
N ILE A 174 22.17 -21.02 -15.51
CA ILE A 174 23.30 -20.21 -16.02
C ILE A 174 24.07 -20.86 -17.18
N HIS A 175 24.20 -22.20 -17.19
CA HIS A 175 24.92 -22.92 -18.22
C HIS A 175 24.26 -22.89 -19.60
N MET A 176 22.98 -22.53 -19.67
CA MET A 176 22.21 -22.39 -20.93
C MET A 176 21.80 -20.93 -21.19
N ALA A 177 22.19 -19.98 -20.35
CA ALA A 177 21.70 -18.60 -20.36
C ALA A 177 22.56 -17.63 -21.21
N GLN A 178 23.49 -18.12 -22.06
CA GLN A 178 24.42 -17.26 -22.80
C GLN A 178 23.74 -16.15 -23.61
N ASP A 179 22.61 -16.45 -24.25
CA ASP A 179 21.88 -15.45 -25.04
C ASP A 179 20.95 -14.61 -24.19
N GLN A 180 20.38 -15.18 -23.12
CA GLN A 180 19.60 -14.42 -22.15
C GLN A 180 20.46 -13.34 -21.45
N MET A 181 21.69 -13.68 -21.05
CA MET A 181 22.63 -12.77 -20.39
C MET A 181 23.12 -11.59 -21.25
N LYS A 182 22.91 -11.65 -22.57
CA LYS A 182 23.23 -10.54 -23.50
C LYS A 182 22.08 -9.54 -23.65
N LYS A 183 20.87 -9.90 -23.18
CA LYS A 183 19.67 -9.05 -23.26
C LYS A 183 19.73 -7.95 -22.20
N THR A 184 18.95 -6.89 -22.41
CA THR A 184 18.73 -5.90 -21.35
C THR A 184 17.97 -6.54 -20.18
N LEU A 185 18.04 -5.95 -18.97
CA LEU A 185 17.29 -6.42 -17.81
C LEU A 185 15.78 -6.46 -18.07
N ALA A 186 15.26 -5.56 -18.91
CA ALA A 186 13.84 -5.52 -19.28
C ALA A 186 13.43 -6.68 -20.21
N GLU A 187 14.36 -7.21 -20.99
CA GLU A 187 14.15 -8.23 -22.02
C GLU A 187 14.60 -9.63 -21.58
N GLY A 188 15.43 -9.72 -20.55
CA GLY A 188 15.98 -10.97 -20.02
C GLY A 188 14.87 -11.96 -19.60
N ILE A 189 13.81 -11.43 -18.99
CA ILE A 189 12.53 -12.14 -18.72
C ILE A 189 11.40 -11.32 -19.33
N THR A 190 10.61 -11.93 -20.19
CA THR A 190 9.42 -11.30 -20.78
C THR A 190 8.20 -11.47 -19.89
N GLY A 191 7.17 -10.63 -20.04
CA GLY A 191 5.93 -10.75 -19.28
C GLY A 191 5.24 -12.11 -19.47
N GLU A 192 5.27 -12.67 -20.70
CA GLU A 192 4.69 -13.97 -21.01
C GLU A 192 5.49 -15.16 -20.43
N GLN A 193 6.73 -14.95 -20.00
CA GLN A 193 7.53 -15.95 -19.29
C GLN A 193 7.28 -15.98 -17.77
N LEU A 194 6.59 -14.98 -17.22
CA LEU A 194 6.18 -14.98 -15.82
C LEU A 194 4.98 -15.92 -15.61
N GLN A 195 5.21 -17.23 -15.80
CA GLN A 195 4.21 -18.27 -15.58
C GLN A 195 4.60 -19.10 -14.38
N ALA A 196 3.68 -19.29 -13.46
CA ALA A 196 3.95 -20.02 -12.23
C ALA A 196 3.65 -21.52 -12.40
N VAL A 197 4.59 -22.38 -12.04
CA VAL A 197 4.41 -23.83 -12.01
C VAL A 197 3.31 -24.19 -11.01
N ALA A 198 2.33 -24.98 -11.45
CA ALA A 198 1.18 -25.42 -10.67
C ALA A 198 1.19 -26.94 -10.37
N GLY A 199 1.90 -27.75 -11.15
CA GLY A 199 2.02 -29.18 -10.90
C GLY A 199 2.50 -29.98 -12.13
N THR A 200 2.71 -31.30 -11.91
CA THR A 200 3.23 -32.21 -12.96
C THR A 200 2.60 -33.61 -12.91
N HIS A 201 1.92 -33.96 -11.82
CA HIS A 201 1.43 -35.33 -11.63
C HIS A 201 0.08 -35.57 -12.32
N SER A 202 -0.08 -36.76 -12.89
CA SER A 202 -1.35 -37.28 -13.41
C SER A 202 -1.40 -38.79 -13.25
N GLU A 203 -2.58 -39.34 -13.19
CA GLU A 203 -2.81 -40.80 -13.23
C GLU A 203 -2.84 -41.31 -14.70
N GLU A 204 -2.75 -42.64 -14.86
CA GLU A 204 -2.81 -43.22 -16.19
C GLU A 204 -4.10 -42.85 -16.92
N GLY A 205 -3.96 -42.36 -18.14
CA GLY A 205 -5.08 -41.88 -18.99
C GLY A 205 -5.58 -40.47 -18.68
N GLN A 206 -4.89 -39.72 -17.81
CA GLN A 206 -5.21 -38.34 -17.45
C GLN A 206 -4.01 -37.41 -17.77
N THR A 207 -4.27 -36.19 -18.21
CA THR A 207 -3.21 -35.18 -18.35
C THR A 207 -2.91 -34.53 -17.02
N PRO A 208 -1.70 -33.95 -16.81
CA PRO A 208 -1.41 -33.16 -15.62
C PRO A 208 -2.39 -32.00 -15.41
N LYS A 209 -2.85 -31.34 -16.49
CA LYS A 209 -3.88 -30.29 -16.41
C LYS A 209 -5.20 -30.85 -15.85
N ASP A 210 -5.66 -32.00 -16.34
CA ASP A 210 -6.90 -32.63 -15.86
C ASP A 210 -6.80 -33.01 -14.38
N ALA A 211 -5.62 -33.46 -13.94
CA ALA A 211 -5.36 -33.79 -12.54
C ALA A 211 -5.46 -32.55 -11.63
N ILE A 212 -4.85 -31.44 -12.02
CA ILE A 212 -4.95 -30.14 -11.29
C ILE A 212 -6.39 -29.65 -11.27
N MET A 213 -7.12 -29.69 -12.42
CA MET A 213 -8.51 -29.27 -12.45
C MET A 213 -9.41 -30.17 -11.59
N THR A 214 -9.14 -31.47 -11.54
CA THR A 214 -9.85 -32.42 -10.67
C THR A 214 -9.62 -32.08 -9.20
N LEU A 215 -8.38 -31.76 -8.82
CA LEU A 215 -8.03 -31.34 -7.47
C LEU A 215 -8.71 -30.02 -7.07
N LEU A 216 -8.69 -29.00 -7.94
CA LEU A 216 -9.34 -27.72 -7.69
C LEU A 216 -10.87 -27.88 -7.54
N LYS A 217 -11.49 -28.73 -8.37
CA LYS A 217 -12.91 -29.04 -8.24
C LYS A 217 -13.22 -29.77 -6.91
N LYS A 218 -12.40 -30.74 -6.55
CA LYS A 218 -12.58 -31.53 -5.31
C LYS A 218 -12.42 -30.69 -4.04
N GLU A 219 -11.38 -29.86 -3.98
CA GLU A 219 -11.03 -29.14 -2.76
C GLU A 219 -11.74 -27.78 -2.62
N TYR A 220 -11.96 -27.09 -3.76
CA TYR A 220 -12.48 -25.73 -3.75
C TYR A 220 -13.82 -25.58 -4.50
N GLY A 221 -14.25 -26.61 -5.24
CA GLY A 221 -15.45 -26.55 -6.07
C GLY A 221 -15.29 -25.71 -7.33
N ILE A 222 -14.05 -25.43 -7.76
CA ILE A 222 -13.71 -24.57 -8.90
C ILE A 222 -13.61 -25.41 -10.17
N GLU A 223 -14.31 -24.99 -11.22
CA GLU A 223 -14.18 -25.51 -12.59
C GLU A 223 -13.39 -24.52 -13.48
N GLU A 224 -12.95 -24.94 -14.66
CA GLU A 224 -12.09 -24.11 -15.52
C GLU A 224 -12.78 -22.80 -15.94
N GLU A 225 -14.09 -22.83 -16.21
CA GLU A 225 -14.86 -21.63 -16.59
C GLU A 225 -14.95 -20.59 -15.45
N ASP A 226 -14.81 -21.00 -14.18
CA ASP A 226 -14.93 -20.11 -13.04
C ASP A 226 -13.74 -19.12 -12.95
N PHE A 227 -12.61 -19.44 -13.57
CA PHE A 227 -11.48 -18.50 -13.64
C PHE A 227 -11.83 -17.21 -14.39
N ALA A 228 -12.82 -17.22 -15.28
CA ALA A 228 -13.29 -16.01 -15.95
C ALA A 228 -13.93 -15.00 -14.96
N ALA A 229 -14.37 -15.46 -13.80
CA ALA A 229 -14.95 -14.66 -12.72
C ALA A 229 -14.08 -14.70 -11.45
N ALA A 230 -12.75 -14.78 -11.62
CA ALA A 230 -11.77 -14.82 -10.54
C ALA A 230 -10.94 -13.53 -10.48
N GLU A 231 -10.56 -13.17 -9.27
CA GLU A 231 -9.48 -12.22 -8.98
C GLU A 231 -8.47 -12.98 -8.13
N LEU A 232 -7.44 -13.51 -8.76
CA LEU A 232 -6.41 -14.35 -8.15
C LEU A 232 -5.03 -13.76 -8.41
N GLU A 233 -4.28 -13.60 -7.33
CA GLU A 233 -3.00 -12.91 -7.28
C GLU A 233 -1.92 -13.87 -6.78
N LEU A 234 -0.78 -13.89 -7.47
CA LEU A 234 0.44 -14.50 -6.98
C LEU A 234 1.33 -13.43 -6.34
N VAL A 235 1.55 -13.58 -5.05
CA VAL A 235 2.36 -12.68 -4.24
C VAL A 235 3.46 -13.46 -3.51
N PRO A 236 4.60 -12.83 -3.12
CA PRO A 236 5.64 -13.49 -2.35
C PRO A 236 5.09 -14.18 -1.10
N ALA A 237 5.43 -15.47 -0.91
CA ALA A 237 4.98 -16.29 0.21
C ALA A 237 5.83 -16.09 1.48
N THR A 238 6.97 -15.41 1.38
CA THR A 238 7.91 -15.21 2.48
C THR A 238 7.34 -14.30 3.58
N LYS A 239 7.50 -14.70 4.84
CA LYS A 239 7.10 -13.87 5.99
C LYS A 239 8.02 -12.67 6.17
N SER A 240 7.50 -11.62 6.78
CA SER A 240 8.25 -10.42 7.17
C SER A 240 9.37 -10.76 8.16
N ARG A 241 10.56 -10.20 7.96
CA ARG A 241 11.74 -10.52 8.80
C ARG A 241 12.52 -9.26 9.18
N ASP A 242 13.18 -9.38 10.35
CA ASP A 242 14.21 -8.41 10.73
C ASP A 242 15.46 -8.56 9.86
N VAL A 243 16.08 -7.45 9.52
CA VAL A 243 17.33 -7.38 8.76
C VAL A 243 18.39 -6.61 9.56
N GLY A 244 19.63 -7.07 9.42
CA GLY A 244 20.79 -6.55 10.14
C GLY A 244 20.98 -7.21 11.52
N PHE A 245 22.21 -7.15 12.02
CA PHE A 245 22.55 -7.71 13.35
C PHE A 245 21.83 -6.99 14.49
N ASP A 246 21.53 -5.71 14.30
CA ASP A 246 20.81 -4.84 15.24
C ASP A 246 19.28 -4.95 15.12
N ARG A 247 18.79 -5.67 14.09
CA ARG A 247 17.35 -5.84 13.79
C ARG A 247 16.60 -4.53 13.59
N SER A 248 17.30 -3.50 13.13
CA SER A 248 16.72 -2.17 12.92
C SER A 248 15.81 -2.08 11.69
N LEU A 249 15.98 -3.02 10.74
CA LEU A 249 15.27 -2.99 9.47
C LEU A 249 14.25 -4.13 9.35
N ILE A 250 13.25 -3.93 8.48
CA ILE A 250 12.24 -4.93 8.12
C ILE A 250 12.34 -5.19 6.63
N ALA A 251 12.48 -6.47 6.26
CA ALA A 251 12.30 -6.95 4.90
C ALA A 251 10.94 -7.63 4.77
N SER A 252 10.14 -7.21 3.80
CA SER A 252 8.82 -7.78 3.51
C SER A 252 8.35 -7.41 2.12
N TYR A 253 7.39 -8.15 1.60
CA TYR A 253 6.65 -7.80 0.41
C TYR A 253 5.56 -6.76 0.72
N GLY A 254 5.42 -5.79 -0.20
CA GLY A 254 4.30 -4.85 -0.22
C GLY A 254 4.34 -3.81 0.89
N GLN A 255 5.53 -3.42 1.33
CA GLN A 255 5.68 -2.29 2.25
C GLN A 255 5.35 -0.97 1.57
N ASP A 256 5.47 -0.91 0.25
CA ASP A 256 4.81 0.04 -0.64
C ASP A 256 3.36 -0.41 -0.90
N ASP A 257 2.30 0.28 -0.41
CA ASP A 257 2.38 1.39 0.58
C ASP A 257 1.74 0.96 1.93
N ARG A 258 1.87 -0.35 2.27
CA ARG A 258 1.30 -0.84 3.53
C ARG A 258 1.98 -0.27 4.77
N VAL A 259 3.18 0.33 4.65
CA VAL A 259 3.79 1.02 5.79
C VAL A 259 3.03 2.29 6.13
N CYS A 260 2.70 3.13 5.14
CA CYS A 260 1.90 4.32 5.38
C CYS A 260 0.46 3.95 5.70
N SER A 261 -0.11 2.92 5.07
CA SER A 261 -1.46 2.43 5.36
C SER A 261 -1.60 1.88 6.79
N TYR A 262 -0.61 1.14 7.29
CA TYR A 262 -0.60 0.69 8.68
C TYR A 262 -0.44 1.87 9.66
N ALA A 263 0.46 2.81 9.36
CA ALA A 263 0.64 4.01 10.15
C ALA A 263 -0.62 4.88 10.19
N ASN A 264 -1.30 5.03 9.07
CA ASN A 264 -2.57 5.74 8.93
C ASN A 264 -3.69 5.07 9.76
N LEU A 265 -3.81 3.74 9.63
CA LEU A 265 -4.74 2.94 10.43
C LEU A 265 -4.49 3.11 11.93
N GLU A 266 -3.29 2.86 12.41
CA GLU A 266 -2.98 2.96 13.84
C GLU A 266 -3.19 4.40 14.35
N ALA A 267 -2.84 5.41 13.53
CA ALA A 267 -3.03 6.81 13.88
C ALA A 267 -4.51 7.17 14.06
N ILE A 268 -5.38 6.79 13.14
CA ILE A 268 -6.83 7.09 13.23
C ILE A 268 -7.52 6.29 14.34
N LEU A 269 -7.08 5.05 14.60
CA LEU A 269 -7.61 4.22 15.69
C LEU A 269 -7.27 4.79 17.08
N ASP A 270 -6.10 5.43 17.20
CA ASP A 270 -5.59 6.03 18.45
C ASP A 270 -5.92 7.52 18.58
N ALA A 271 -6.36 8.19 17.49
CA ALA A 271 -6.64 9.61 17.49
C ALA A 271 -7.82 9.96 18.41
N LYS A 272 -7.66 11.07 19.14
CA LYS A 272 -8.76 11.70 19.85
C LYS A 272 -9.57 12.57 18.89
N PRO A 273 -10.91 12.68 19.08
CA PRO A 273 -11.71 13.59 18.26
C PRO A 273 -11.13 15.00 18.24
N GLY A 274 -10.74 15.46 17.06
CA GLY A 274 -10.16 16.78 16.81
C GLY A 274 -11.20 17.89 16.73
N VAL A 275 -10.76 19.07 16.31
CA VAL A 275 -11.63 20.19 15.93
C VAL A 275 -12.31 19.82 14.62
N LYS A 276 -11.56 19.58 13.56
CA LYS A 276 -12.06 19.08 12.26
C LYS A 276 -12.28 17.55 12.30
N THR A 277 -13.13 17.07 11.43
CA THR A 277 -13.27 15.63 11.15
C THR A 277 -11.94 15.07 10.66
N GLN A 278 -11.59 13.86 11.09
CA GLN A 278 -10.37 13.14 10.72
C GLN A 278 -10.76 11.98 9.83
N ALA A 279 -10.04 11.75 8.73
CA ALA A 279 -10.31 10.65 7.82
C ALA A 279 -9.02 9.94 7.37
N ALA A 280 -8.98 8.62 7.55
CA ALA A 280 -7.98 7.74 6.96
C ALA A 280 -8.56 7.15 5.68
N LEU A 281 -7.99 7.51 4.54
CA LEU A 281 -8.32 7.01 3.22
C LEU A 281 -7.30 5.94 2.85
N LEU A 282 -7.77 4.71 2.57
CA LEU A 282 -6.95 3.55 2.22
C LEU A 282 -7.48 3.01 0.90
N THR A 283 -6.83 3.40 -0.20
CA THR A 283 -7.33 3.19 -1.56
C THR A 283 -6.68 2.01 -2.26
N ASP A 284 -7.31 1.52 -3.32
CA ASP A 284 -6.83 0.47 -4.21
C ASP A 284 -6.39 1.09 -5.55
N LYS A 285 -5.60 0.33 -6.34
CA LYS A 285 -5.24 0.66 -7.73
C LYS A 285 -4.31 1.86 -7.92
N GLU A 286 -3.65 2.32 -6.86
CA GLU A 286 -2.64 3.37 -7.01
C GLU A 286 -1.57 2.95 -8.02
N GLU A 287 -1.05 1.76 -7.90
CA GLU A 287 0.03 1.16 -8.70
C GLU A 287 -0.25 1.05 -10.21
N ILE A 288 -1.50 1.21 -10.60
CA ILE A 288 -1.93 1.18 -12.00
C ILE A 288 -2.63 2.48 -12.43
N GLY A 289 -2.43 3.59 -11.68
CA GLY A 289 -2.91 4.92 -12.02
C GLY A 289 -4.26 5.28 -11.43
N SER A 290 -4.71 4.60 -10.36
CA SER A 290 -5.94 4.90 -9.60
C SER A 290 -7.27 4.79 -10.38
N TYR A 291 -7.27 4.23 -11.57
CA TYR A 291 -8.47 4.02 -12.38
C TYR A 291 -9.33 2.87 -11.89
N GLY A 292 -10.63 2.93 -12.19
CA GLY A 292 -11.61 1.92 -11.80
C GLY A 292 -12.35 2.27 -10.51
N ASN A 293 -13.40 1.50 -10.20
CA ASN A 293 -14.40 1.84 -9.19
C ASN A 293 -13.95 1.65 -7.72
N THR A 294 -12.73 1.20 -7.49
CA THR A 294 -12.07 1.10 -6.19
C THR A 294 -10.85 2.01 -6.08
N GLY A 295 -10.36 2.54 -7.21
CA GLY A 295 -9.27 3.51 -7.25
C GLY A 295 -9.74 4.94 -6.93
N MET A 296 -8.79 5.82 -6.65
CA MET A 296 -9.05 7.19 -6.19
C MET A 296 -9.70 8.08 -7.26
N GLU A 297 -9.53 7.78 -8.55
CA GLU A 297 -10.21 8.46 -9.66
C GLU A 297 -11.73 8.23 -9.68
N SER A 298 -12.24 7.27 -8.93
CA SER A 298 -13.67 7.01 -8.86
C SER A 298 -14.40 7.92 -7.87
N SER A 299 -15.72 7.95 -7.99
CA SER A 299 -16.56 8.82 -7.16
C SER A 299 -16.81 8.33 -5.72
N TYR A 300 -16.15 7.25 -5.26
CA TYR A 300 -16.49 6.69 -3.93
C TYR A 300 -16.10 7.61 -2.78
N PHE A 301 -14.97 8.33 -2.89
CA PHE A 301 -14.57 9.33 -1.90
C PHE A 301 -15.56 10.50 -1.86
N VAL A 302 -15.93 11.03 -3.02
CA VAL A 302 -16.95 12.09 -3.15
C VAL A 302 -18.26 11.64 -2.48
N LYS A 303 -18.72 10.41 -2.78
CA LYS A 303 -19.93 9.84 -2.18
C LYS A 303 -19.82 9.70 -0.67
N PHE A 304 -18.63 9.33 -0.15
CA PHE A 304 -18.40 9.24 1.28
C PHE A 304 -18.55 10.61 1.95
N VAL A 305 -17.86 11.65 1.45
CA VAL A 305 -17.95 13.02 2.00
C VAL A 305 -19.39 13.55 1.92
N MET A 306 -20.04 13.40 0.76
CA MET A 306 -21.44 13.77 0.57
C MET A 306 -22.38 13.05 1.56
N LYS A 307 -22.09 11.77 1.89
CA LYS A 307 -22.85 11.03 2.89
C LYS A 307 -22.64 11.58 4.29
N LEU A 308 -21.42 11.98 4.66
CA LEU A 308 -21.17 12.64 5.94
C LEU A 308 -21.94 13.97 6.05
N LEU A 309 -21.87 14.80 5.01
CA LEU A 309 -22.58 16.07 4.91
C LEU A 309 -24.12 15.88 5.03
N ALA A 310 -24.68 14.93 4.29
CA ALA A 310 -26.10 14.62 4.33
C ALA A 310 -26.58 14.17 5.72
N LEU A 311 -25.76 13.44 6.47
CA LEU A 311 -26.04 13.04 7.86
C LEU A 311 -25.98 14.20 8.86
N GLN A 312 -25.50 15.37 8.43
CA GLN A 312 -25.50 16.64 9.18
C GLN A 312 -26.50 17.69 8.60
N GLY A 313 -27.34 17.28 7.62
CA GLY A 313 -28.37 18.15 7.05
C GLY A 313 -27.89 19.04 5.86
N GLN A 314 -26.73 18.75 5.33
CA GLN A 314 -26.14 19.38 4.13
C GLN A 314 -26.10 18.34 3.00
N GLY A 315 -25.65 18.69 1.78
CA GLY A 315 -25.49 17.67 0.75
C GLY A 315 -25.65 18.20 -0.67
N SER A 316 -25.44 19.49 -0.90
CA SER A 316 -25.27 20.02 -2.25
C SER A 316 -23.85 19.74 -2.76
N LEU A 317 -23.66 19.76 -4.06
CA LEU A 317 -22.32 19.63 -4.63
C LEU A 317 -21.43 20.82 -4.24
N LEU A 318 -22.02 21.98 -4.00
CA LEU A 318 -21.30 23.16 -3.49
C LEU A 318 -20.75 22.88 -2.08
N ASP A 319 -21.56 22.29 -1.18
CA ASP A 319 -21.10 21.92 0.16
C ASP A 319 -19.88 20.98 0.10
N PHE A 320 -19.84 20.07 -0.89
CA PHE A 320 -18.68 19.20 -1.10
C PHE A 320 -17.43 20.00 -1.46
N TYR A 321 -17.49 20.90 -2.46
CA TYR A 321 -16.32 21.66 -2.87
C TYR A 321 -15.85 22.63 -1.78
N GLU A 322 -16.75 23.28 -1.05
CA GLU A 322 -16.41 24.12 0.10
C GLU A 322 -15.74 23.29 1.22
N THR A 323 -16.24 22.08 1.47
CA THR A 323 -15.59 21.15 2.41
C THR A 323 -14.17 20.82 1.97
N MET A 324 -13.96 20.55 0.68
CA MET A 324 -12.63 20.21 0.17
C MET A 324 -11.66 21.40 0.22
N GLU A 325 -12.12 22.60 -0.11
CA GLU A 325 -11.34 23.84 0.01
C GLU A 325 -10.86 24.10 1.46
N ASN A 326 -11.67 23.69 2.44
CA ASN A 326 -11.34 23.78 3.87
C ASN A 326 -10.55 22.57 4.37
N SER A 327 -10.27 21.57 3.54
CA SER A 327 -9.62 20.32 3.93
C SER A 327 -8.12 20.33 3.72
N GLU A 328 -7.45 19.51 4.49
CA GLU A 328 -5.99 19.33 4.49
C GLU A 328 -5.66 17.85 4.37
N MET A 329 -4.68 17.49 3.54
CA MET A 329 -4.29 16.10 3.33
C MET A 329 -2.79 15.91 3.40
N LEU A 330 -2.36 14.86 4.10
CA LEU A 330 -1.09 14.19 3.87
C LEU A 330 -1.34 13.06 2.87
N SER A 331 -0.78 13.19 1.67
CA SER A 331 -0.75 12.10 0.69
C SER A 331 0.35 11.15 1.12
N ALA A 332 -0.09 10.11 1.81
CA ALA A 332 0.77 9.14 2.45
C ALA A 332 1.16 8.09 1.42
N ASP A 333 2.36 8.21 0.90
CA ASP A 333 2.97 7.28 -0.03
C ASP A 333 4.47 7.21 0.25
N VAL A 334 5.09 6.08 0.00
CA VAL A 334 6.49 5.87 0.27
C VAL A 334 7.39 6.70 -0.63
N ASN A 335 8.62 6.95 -0.19
CA ASN A 335 9.65 7.58 -1.02
C ASN A 335 10.89 6.69 -1.09
N SER A 336 11.72 6.89 -2.11
CA SER A 336 12.99 6.18 -2.26
C SER A 336 14.06 6.79 -1.36
N CYS A 337 14.73 5.96 -0.53
CA CYS A 337 15.99 6.35 0.10
C CYS A 337 17.12 6.44 -0.94
N LEU A 338 18.08 7.31 -0.66
CA LEU A 338 19.38 7.21 -1.34
C LEU A 338 19.99 5.84 -1.03
N ASP A 339 20.20 5.04 -2.08
CA ASP A 339 20.94 3.78 -2.00
C ASP A 339 22.42 4.04 -2.28
N PRO A 340 23.33 3.81 -1.31
CA PRO A 340 24.76 4.03 -1.51
C PRO A 340 25.40 3.15 -2.60
N MET A 341 24.72 2.06 -3.02
CA MET A 341 25.18 1.21 -4.11
C MET A 341 24.80 1.76 -5.49
N PHE A 342 23.84 2.71 -5.56
CA PHE A 342 23.35 3.34 -6.79
C PHE A 342 23.28 4.87 -6.63
N PRO A 343 24.38 5.54 -6.24
CA PRO A 343 24.35 6.98 -5.90
C PRO A 343 24.08 7.87 -7.13
N GLU A 344 24.30 7.35 -8.33
CA GLU A 344 24.17 8.10 -9.59
C GLU A 344 22.73 8.49 -9.94
N VAL A 345 21.71 7.79 -9.37
CA VAL A 345 20.30 8.08 -9.64
C VAL A 345 19.69 9.12 -8.68
N SER A 346 20.41 9.53 -7.65
CA SER A 346 19.93 10.46 -6.62
C SER A 346 20.75 11.74 -6.58
N GLU A 347 20.12 12.85 -6.20
CA GLU A 347 20.80 14.09 -5.82
C GLU A 347 20.85 14.12 -4.28
N LYS A 348 22.06 13.96 -3.74
CA LYS A 348 22.29 13.67 -2.32
C LYS A 348 21.73 14.73 -1.37
N ASP A 349 21.75 15.99 -1.76
CA ASP A 349 21.31 17.08 -0.89
C ASP A 349 19.78 17.18 -0.79
N ASN A 350 19.05 16.60 -1.75
CA ASN A 350 17.60 16.52 -1.79
C ASN A 350 17.06 15.08 -1.74
N ALA A 351 17.90 14.10 -1.40
CA ALA A 351 17.49 12.72 -1.20
C ALA A 351 17.14 12.45 0.27
N SER A 352 16.21 11.54 0.50
CA SER A 352 15.92 11.00 1.82
C SER A 352 16.88 9.87 2.20
N PHE A 353 17.02 9.61 3.48
CA PHE A 353 17.91 8.61 4.06
C PHE A 353 17.15 7.64 4.96
N LEU A 354 17.58 6.39 4.94
CA LEU A 354 17.04 5.35 5.82
C LEU A 354 17.41 5.63 7.29
N GLY A 355 16.43 5.60 8.19
CA GLY A 355 16.63 5.87 9.60
C GLY A 355 16.65 7.37 9.97
N TYR A 356 16.11 8.26 9.14
CA TYR A 356 16.08 9.70 9.39
C TYR A 356 14.68 10.27 9.65
N GLY A 357 13.65 9.45 9.67
CA GLY A 357 12.27 9.82 9.97
C GLY A 357 11.38 9.89 8.72
N ILE A 358 10.16 10.34 8.93
CA ILE A 358 9.19 10.49 7.84
C ILE A 358 9.68 11.54 6.83
N ASN A 359 9.45 11.27 5.54
CA ASN A 359 9.82 12.19 4.46
C ASN A 359 8.67 13.11 4.07
N LEU A 360 8.96 14.39 3.93
CA LEU A 360 8.10 15.37 3.27
C LEU A 360 8.61 15.57 1.84
N THR A 361 7.77 15.29 0.85
CA THR A 361 8.07 15.54 -0.57
C THR A 361 7.26 16.74 -1.04
N LYS A 362 7.94 17.85 -1.28
CA LYS A 362 7.25 19.08 -1.69
C LYS A 362 6.53 18.92 -3.02
N TYR A 363 7.13 18.19 -3.93
CA TYR A 363 6.57 17.83 -5.24
C TYR A 363 7.09 16.45 -5.67
N GLY A 364 6.24 15.69 -6.33
CA GLY A 364 6.58 14.46 -7.03
C GLY A 364 6.72 14.70 -8.53
N GLY A 365 6.21 13.77 -9.34
CA GLY A 365 6.19 13.86 -10.78
C GLY A 365 7.56 13.61 -11.42
N SER A 366 7.56 13.56 -12.75
CA SER A 366 8.77 13.34 -13.54
C SER A 366 9.15 14.57 -14.36
N ARG A 367 10.42 14.69 -14.71
CA ARG A 367 10.95 15.79 -15.53
C ARG A 367 10.51 17.15 -14.98
N GLY A 368 9.67 17.91 -15.73
CA GLY A 368 9.17 19.24 -15.35
C GLY A 368 7.99 19.18 -14.35
N LYS A 369 7.98 18.30 -13.37
CA LYS A 369 6.91 18.10 -12.36
C LYS A 369 5.58 17.63 -12.94
N SER A 370 5.59 16.96 -14.09
CA SER A 370 4.35 16.46 -14.72
C SER A 370 3.68 15.37 -13.86
N GLY A 371 2.34 15.45 -13.75
CA GLY A 371 1.53 14.43 -13.07
C GLY A 371 1.74 14.38 -11.56
N SER A 372 2.09 15.52 -10.93
CA SER A 372 2.27 15.59 -9.49
C SER A 372 1.55 16.76 -8.85
N ASN A 373 1.44 16.72 -7.53
CA ASN A 373 1.15 17.89 -6.72
C ASN A 373 2.45 18.70 -6.48
N ASP A 374 2.36 20.02 -6.41
CA ASP A 374 3.42 20.93 -5.94
C ASP A 374 2.86 21.68 -4.73
N ALA A 375 3.20 21.20 -3.53
CA ALA A 375 2.58 21.66 -2.28
C ALA A 375 2.84 23.16 -2.02
N ASN A 376 1.79 23.86 -1.55
CA ASN A 376 1.88 25.25 -1.16
C ASN A 376 2.82 25.45 0.03
N ALA A 377 3.63 26.50 0.00
CA ALA A 377 4.63 26.78 1.03
C ALA A 377 4.01 26.98 2.42
N GLU A 378 2.82 27.59 2.47
CA GLU A 378 2.04 27.83 3.68
C GLU A 378 1.63 26.53 4.34
N PHE A 379 1.15 25.56 3.57
CA PHE A 379 0.77 24.26 4.09
C PHE A 379 1.98 23.43 4.53
N LEU A 380 3.05 23.44 3.76
CA LEU A 380 4.33 22.84 4.17
C LEU A 380 4.83 23.39 5.51
N GLN A 381 4.76 24.72 5.69
CA GLN A 381 5.15 25.36 6.93
C GLN A 381 4.27 24.90 8.09
N LYS A 382 2.95 24.75 7.88
CA LYS A 382 2.00 24.25 8.86
C LYS A 382 2.33 22.81 9.27
N VAL A 383 2.56 21.92 8.31
CA VAL A 383 2.91 20.50 8.56
C VAL A 383 4.24 20.38 9.30
N ARG A 384 5.26 21.12 8.87
CA ARG A 384 6.55 21.21 9.58
C ARG A 384 6.39 21.64 11.04
N LYS A 385 5.52 22.64 11.28
CA LYS A 385 5.25 23.11 12.65
C LYS A 385 4.57 22.01 13.48
N ILE A 386 3.59 21.32 12.93
CA ILE A 386 2.91 20.19 13.59
C ILE A 386 3.94 19.11 14.01
N PHE A 387 4.83 18.71 13.11
CA PHE A 387 5.84 17.70 13.41
C PHE A 387 6.84 18.17 14.47
N ASN A 388 7.32 19.40 14.36
CA ASN A 388 8.24 19.98 15.34
C ASN A 388 7.61 20.07 16.74
N ASP A 389 6.37 20.53 16.84
CA ASP A 389 5.66 20.67 18.12
C ASP A 389 5.38 19.29 18.76
N ALA A 390 5.13 18.27 17.95
CA ALA A 390 4.92 16.90 18.40
C ALA A 390 6.22 16.12 18.67
N GLY A 391 7.39 16.65 18.32
CA GLY A 391 8.67 15.98 18.47
C GLY A 391 8.90 14.84 17.49
N VAL A 392 8.21 14.85 16.33
CA VAL A 392 8.36 13.87 15.26
C VAL A 392 9.65 14.15 14.48
N CYS A 393 10.42 13.11 14.20
CA CYS A 393 11.59 13.21 13.34
C CYS A 393 11.16 13.14 11.86
N TRP A 394 11.61 14.14 11.10
CA TRP A 394 11.26 14.26 9.69
C TRP A 394 12.45 14.70 8.84
N GLN A 395 12.36 14.48 7.56
CA GLN A 395 13.33 14.86 6.54
C GLN A 395 12.62 15.36 5.28
N ILE A 396 13.40 15.88 4.33
CA ILE A 396 12.94 16.25 3.00
C ILE A 396 13.70 15.39 1.99
N GLY A 397 13.00 14.86 0.99
CA GLY A 397 13.60 14.13 -0.11
C GLY A 397 12.71 14.11 -1.33
N GLU A 398 13.36 14.14 -2.50
CA GLU A 398 12.75 13.97 -3.80
C GLU A 398 12.97 12.53 -4.30
N LEU A 399 12.16 12.08 -5.25
CA LEU A 399 12.28 10.77 -5.87
C LEU A 399 13.30 10.79 -7.02
N GLY A 400 14.58 10.69 -6.67
CA GLY A 400 15.69 10.64 -7.64
C GLY A 400 16.08 12.00 -8.23
N LYS A 401 17.01 11.97 -9.19
CA LYS A 401 17.44 13.16 -9.94
C LYS A 401 16.39 13.61 -10.95
N VAL A 402 16.37 14.91 -11.22
CA VAL A 402 15.63 15.47 -12.37
C VAL A 402 15.99 14.70 -13.64
N ASP A 403 15.01 14.39 -14.47
CA ASP A 403 15.06 13.57 -15.70
C ASP A 403 15.32 12.06 -15.49
N GLN A 404 15.58 11.60 -14.27
CA GLN A 404 15.77 10.17 -13.96
C GLN A 404 14.67 9.58 -13.07
N GLY A 405 14.25 10.32 -12.08
CA GLY A 405 13.23 9.91 -11.10
C GLY A 405 11.91 10.61 -11.28
N GLY A 406 11.05 10.42 -10.32
CA GLY A 406 9.72 11.01 -10.25
C GLY A 406 8.61 9.96 -10.40
N GLY A 407 7.53 10.18 -9.67
CA GLY A 407 6.31 9.38 -9.69
C GLY A 407 5.11 10.23 -9.36
N GLY A 408 3.91 9.78 -9.74
CA GLY A 408 2.66 10.34 -9.28
C GLY A 408 2.20 9.65 -8.01
N THR A 409 1.32 10.31 -7.27
CA THR A 409 0.61 9.79 -6.10
C THR A 409 -0.85 10.22 -6.19
N ILE A 410 -1.68 9.84 -5.24
CA ILE A 410 -3.07 10.31 -5.16
C ILE A 410 -3.20 11.81 -4.81
N ALA A 411 -2.11 12.51 -4.52
CA ALA A 411 -2.08 13.90 -4.06
C ALA A 411 -2.79 14.86 -5.02
N PHE A 412 -2.48 14.77 -6.32
CA PHE A 412 -3.02 15.71 -7.31
C PHE A 412 -4.55 15.60 -7.44
N MET A 413 -5.12 14.43 -7.22
CA MET A 413 -6.57 14.21 -7.31
C MET A 413 -7.31 14.99 -6.22
N MET A 414 -6.76 14.99 -5.00
CA MET A 414 -7.32 15.73 -3.87
C MET A 414 -7.09 17.23 -4.00
N ALA A 415 -5.91 17.63 -4.47
CA ALA A 415 -5.59 19.02 -4.75
C ALA A 415 -6.51 19.62 -5.84
N ASN A 416 -6.89 18.83 -6.86
CA ASN A 416 -7.85 19.25 -7.89
C ASN A 416 -9.26 19.50 -7.34
N TRP A 417 -9.61 18.98 -6.18
CA TRP A 417 -10.87 19.30 -5.47
C TRP A 417 -10.74 20.49 -4.53
N GLY A 418 -9.57 21.14 -4.45
CA GLY A 418 -9.32 22.34 -3.66
C GLY A 418 -8.61 22.13 -2.33
N ALA A 419 -8.33 20.88 -1.92
CA ALA A 419 -7.67 20.61 -0.65
C ALA A 419 -6.19 21.04 -0.67
N GLU A 420 -5.68 21.47 0.50
CA GLU A 420 -4.24 21.63 0.72
C GLU A 420 -3.59 20.25 0.88
N VAL A 421 -2.63 19.92 0.02
CA VAL A 421 -2.03 18.58 -0.02
C VAL A 421 -0.51 18.64 -0.04
N VAL A 422 0.13 17.74 0.69
CA VAL A 422 1.57 17.45 0.60
C VAL A 422 1.83 15.96 0.67
N ASP A 423 2.77 15.48 -0.16
CA ASP A 423 3.22 14.09 -0.12
C ASP A 423 4.10 13.87 1.12
N CYS A 424 3.77 12.85 1.90
CA CYS A 424 4.38 12.62 3.20
C CYS A 424 4.36 11.15 3.62
N GLY A 425 5.48 10.43 3.46
CA GLY A 425 5.53 9.02 3.80
C GLY A 425 6.89 8.49 4.22
N THR A 426 6.98 7.18 4.39
CA THR A 426 8.18 6.49 4.82
C THR A 426 9.14 6.30 3.65
N SER A 427 10.43 6.55 3.84
CA SER A 427 11.43 6.25 2.82
C SER A 427 11.96 4.82 2.94
N MET A 428 12.18 4.15 1.79
CA MET A 428 12.60 2.77 1.74
C MET A 428 13.62 2.47 0.64
N LEU A 429 14.21 1.29 0.70
CA LEU A 429 15.02 0.70 -0.36
C LEU A 429 14.25 -0.44 -1.05
N SER A 430 14.61 -0.71 -2.31
CA SER A 430 14.03 -1.82 -3.10
C SER A 430 12.52 -1.74 -3.29
N MET A 431 11.96 -0.53 -3.32
CA MET A 431 10.55 -0.29 -3.67
C MET A 431 10.14 -1.08 -4.93
N HIS A 432 8.93 -1.64 -4.95
CA HIS A 432 8.39 -2.50 -6.01
C HIS A 432 9.11 -3.86 -6.21
N ALA A 433 10.11 -4.19 -5.38
CA ALA A 433 10.68 -5.54 -5.39
C ALA A 433 9.75 -6.55 -4.69
N PRO A 434 9.92 -7.86 -4.92
CA PRO A 434 9.23 -8.88 -4.12
C PRO A 434 9.54 -8.81 -2.61
N CYS A 435 10.50 -7.99 -2.22
CA CYS A 435 10.88 -7.76 -0.84
C CYS A 435 11.48 -6.36 -0.69
N ASP A 436 10.73 -5.46 -0.10
CA ASP A 436 11.15 -4.09 0.21
C ASP A 436 11.90 -4.04 1.55
N LEU A 437 12.66 -2.97 1.78
CA LEU A 437 13.46 -2.79 2.98
C LEU A 437 13.28 -1.40 3.57
N LEU A 438 12.87 -1.33 4.84
CA LEU A 438 12.71 -0.05 5.55
C LEU A 438 13.14 -0.13 7.02
N SER A 439 13.28 1.04 7.68
CA SER A 439 13.65 1.18 9.09
C SER A 439 12.43 1.13 10.00
N LYS A 440 12.54 0.39 11.12
CA LYS A 440 11.50 0.34 12.17
C LYS A 440 11.25 1.71 12.79
N GLU A 441 12.29 2.50 12.94
CA GLU A 441 12.21 3.84 13.48
C GLU A 441 11.44 4.78 12.54
N ASP A 442 11.68 4.69 11.23
CA ASP A 442 10.99 5.51 10.24
C ASP A 442 9.50 5.15 10.18
N ALA A 443 9.16 3.85 10.22
CA ALA A 443 7.78 3.40 10.31
C ALA A 443 7.07 3.93 11.56
N TYR A 444 7.76 3.95 12.70
CA TYR A 444 7.21 4.49 13.95
C TYR A 444 7.05 6.01 13.92
N GLU A 445 8.01 6.75 13.38
CA GLU A 445 7.91 8.21 13.23
C GLU A 445 6.79 8.58 12.24
N THR A 446 6.53 7.76 11.22
CA THR A 446 5.41 7.92 10.29
C THR A 446 4.07 7.82 11.01
N TYR A 447 3.89 6.82 11.88
CA TYR A 447 2.71 6.72 12.74
C TYR A 447 2.54 7.95 13.64
N LEU A 448 3.62 8.40 14.29
CA LEU A 448 3.58 9.58 15.15
C LEU A 448 3.23 10.85 14.38
N ALA A 449 3.74 10.98 13.16
CA ALA A 449 3.45 12.11 12.25
C ALA A 449 1.97 12.18 11.88
N TYR A 450 1.39 11.07 11.43
CA TYR A 450 -0.03 11.03 11.05
C TYR A 450 -0.94 11.26 12.24
N LYS A 451 -0.61 10.70 13.40
CA LYS A 451 -1.34 10.96 14.63
C LYS A 451 -1.27 12.44 15.04
N ALA A 452 -0.09 13.05 14.98
CA ALA A 452 0.09 14.47 15.29
C ALA A 452 -0.71 15.36 14.32
N PHE A 453 -0.75 15.00 13.05
CA PHE A 453 -1.55 15.69 12.05
C PHE A 453 -3.05 15.59 12.35
N PHE A 454 -3.58 14.41 12.61
CA PHE A 454 -4.98 14.24 13.01
C PHE A 454 -5.36 15.02 14.26
N GLU A 455 -4.50 15.06 15.25
CA GLU A 455 -4.77 15.72 16.55
C GLU A 455 -4.45 17.24 16.54
N SER A 456 -3.84 17.78 15.45
CA SER A 456 -3.54 19.21 15.34
C SER A 456 -4.80 20.05 15.09
N ARG A 457 -4.68 21.36 15.35
CA ARG A 457 -5.76 22.35 15.10
C ARG A 457 -5.74 22.86 13.66
#